data_18b94a987b8da49a7c65db6b572a1dc3
#
_entry.id   18b94a987b8da49a7c65db6b572a1dc3
#
_cell.length_a   1.000
_cell.length_b   1.000
_cell.length_c   1.000
_cell.angle_alpha   90.00
_cell.angle_beta   90.00
_cell.angle_gamma   90.00
#
_symmetry.space_group_name_H-M   'P 1'
#
loop_
_entity.id
_entity.type
_entity.pdbx_description
1 polymer ?
#
loop_
_entity_poly.entity_id
_entity_poly.type
_entity_poly.pdbx_seq_one_letter_code
_entity_poly.pdbx_strand_id
1 'polypeptide(L)'
;MTKSTVLLLAALLAAPLAVQAATAPPANVKAAFGNTVLTIDPDGRSRKIWLKPDGTWTGLSRRGLDLAGKWSVKGDKVCLKQSKPRLLGSLCETFPTRPETGVEAQDPTGKTIRLKLVKGHVTH
;
A
#
# COMPACT_ATOMS: atom_id res chain seq x y z
N MET A 1 42.55 -42.97 -39.06
CA MET A 1 41.77 -43.07 -37.85
C MET A 1 41.50 -41.67 -37.33
N THR A 2 40.38 -41.18 -37.68
CA THR A 2 39.95 -39.86 -37.23
C THR A 2 39.24 -39.99 -35.92
N LYS A 3 39.84 -39.49 -34.86
CA LYS A 3 39.15 -39.34 -33.61
C LYS A 3 38.31 -38.08 -33.67
N SER A 4 37.04 -38.25 -33.83
CA SER A 4 36.10 -37.14 -33.68
C SER A 4 35.99 -36.75 -32.23
N THR A 5 36.61 -35.67 -31.90
CA THR A 5 36.42 -35.07 -30.61
C THR A 5 35.10 -34.33 -30.64
N VAL A 6 34.08 -34.92 -30.07
CA VAL A 6 32.82 -34.22 -29.88
C VAL A 6 33.03 -33.26 -28.72
N LEU A 7 33.23 -32.00 -29.01
CA LEU A 7 33.14 -30.94 -28.04
C LEU A 7 31.66 -30.78 -27.72
N LEU A 8 31.28 -31.34 -26.60
CA LEU A 8 30.03 -30.97 -25.96
C LEU A 8 30.22 -29.56 -25.39
N LEU A 9 29.84 -28.58 -26.14
CA LEU A 9 29.56 -27.27 -25.57
C LEU A 9 28.32 -27.42 -24.70
N ALA A 10 28.54 -27.59 -23.43
CA ALA A 10 27.50 -27.33 -22.45
C ALA A 10 27.25 -25.83 -22.50
N ALA A 11 26.26 -25.43 -23.29
CA ALA A 11 25.71 -24.11 -23.18
C ALA A 11 25.09 -24.01 -21.79
N LEU A 12 25.82 -23.47 -20.87
CA LEU A 12 25.24 -22.94 -19.65
C LEU A 12 24.31 -21.83 -20.07
N LEU A 13 23.07 -22.17 -20.27
CA LEU A 13 21.99 -21.22 -20.22
C LEU A 13 21.93 -20.76 -18.75
N ALA A 14 22.72 -19.76 -18.43
CA ALA A 14 22.42 -18.94 -17.30
C ALA A 14 21.06 -18.33 -17.62
N ALA A 15 19.99 -18.95 -17.14
CA ALA A 15 18.72 -18.30 -17.10
C ALA A 15 18.96 -16.98 -16.40
N PRO A 16 18.71 -15.82 -17.03
CA PRO A 16 18.74 -14.58 -16.28
C PRO A 16 17.73 -14.80 -15.16
N LEU A 17 18.21 -14.75 -13.91
CA LEU A 17 17.34 -14.45 -12.82
C LEU A 17 16.58 -13.23 -13.28
N ALA A 18 15.32 -13.44 -13.67
CA ALA A 18 14.44 -12.33 -13.88
C ALA A 18 14.41 -11.62 -12.53
N VAL A 19 15.26 -10.63 -12.39
CA VAL A 19 15.04 -9.61 -11.38
C VAL A 19 13.70 -9.07 -11.79
N GLN A 20 12.66 -9.56 -11.11
CA GLN A 20 11.39 -8.90 -11.19
C GLN A 20 11.67 -7.48 -10.74
N ALA A 21 11.78 -6.58 -11.72
CA ALA A 21 11.77 -5.18 -11.44
C ALA A 21 10.61 -4.98 -10.47
N ALA A 22 10.92 -4.56 -9.25
CA ALA A 22 9.90 -4.29 -8.27
C ALA A 22 8.84 -3.46 -8.98
N THR A 23 7.65 -4.02 -9.15
CA THR A 23 6.55 -3.34 -9.81
C THR A 23 6.40 -2.00 -9.11
N ALA A 24 6.53 -0.91 -9.83
CA ALA A 24 6.39 0.41 -9.26
C ALA A 24 5.05 0.48 -8.52
N PRO A 25 5.00 1.07 -7.31
CA PRO A 25 3.74 1.19 -6.58
C PRO A 25 2.70 1.91 -7.44
N PRO A 26 1.42 1.56 -7.33
CA PRO A 26 0.36 2.32 -7.99
C PRO A 26 0.40 3.81 -7.63
N ALA A 27 -0.14 4.65 -8.51
CA ALA A 27 -0.10 6.10 -8.34
C ALA A 27 -0.72 6.57 -7.00
N ASN A 28 -1.78 5.91 -6.53
CA ASN A 28 -2.41 6.24 -5.26
C ASN A 28 -1.53 5.90 -4.05
N VAL A 29 -0.72 4.87 -4.13
CA VAL A 29 0.26 4.53 -3.09
C VAL A 29 1.39 5.54 -3.09
N LYS A 30 1.94 5.86 -4.27
CA LYS A 30 3.00 6.87 -4.39
C LYS A 30 2.55 8.23 -3.87
N ALA A 31 1.32 8.63 -4.17
CA ALA A 31 0.75 9.88 -3.69
C ALA A 31 0.61 9.90 -2.16
N ALA A 32 0.41 8.75 -1.53
CA ALA A 32 0.29 8.67 -0.07
C ALA A 32 1.63 8.80 0.66
N PHE A 33 2.74 8.45 0.02
CA PHE A 33 4.06 8.55 0.66
C PHE A 33 4.40 10.00 1.02
N GLY A 34 4.77 10.23 2.27
CA GLY A 34 5.07 11.56 2.78
C GLY A 34 3.84 12.45 3.01
N ASN A 35 2.65 11.95 2.74
CA ASN A 35 1.38 12.66 2.91
C ASN A 35 0.49 11.93 3.92
N THR A 36 -0.65 12.52 4.24
CA THR A 36 -1.62 11.96 5.17
C THR A 36 -2.88 11.57 4.43
N VAL A 37 -3.33 10.35 4.61
CA VAL A 37 -4.65 9.92 4.15
C VAL A 37 -5.63 10.05 5.31
N LEU A 38 -6.62 10.91 5.15
CA LEU A 38 -7.71 11.04 6.11
C LEU A 38 -8.86 10.13 5.72
N THR A 39 -9.36 9.37 6.67
CA THR A 39 -10.64 8.68 6.57
C THR A 39 -11.64 9.46 7.40
N ILE A 40 -12.61 10.09 6.74
CA ILE A 40 -13.57 10.98 7.38
C ILE A 40 -14.92 10.28 7.46
N ASP A 41 -15.44 10.15 8.67
CA ASP A 41 -16.74 9.58 8.91
C ASP A 41 -17.86 10.60 8.68
N PRO A 42 -19.13 10.15 8.55
CA PRO A 42 -20.25 11.06 8.40
C PRO A 42 -20.41 12.09 9.52
N ASP A 43 -19.91 11.80 10.72
CA ASP A 43 -19.93 12.72 11.86
C ASP A 43 -18.78 13.74 11.86
N GLY A 44 -17.92 13.71 10.82
CA GLY A 44 -16.77 14.61 10.69
C GLY A 44 -15.52 14.16 11.42
N ARG A 45 -15.56 13.09 12.18
CA ARG A 45 -14.36 12.53 12.82
C ARG A 45 -13.46 11.90 11.79
N SER A 46 -12.15 12.01 11.98
CA SER A 46 -11.18 11.50 11.02
C SER A 46 -10.17 10.58 11.67
N ARG A 47 -9.77 9.57 10.90
CA ARG A 47 -8.61 8.73 11.16
C ARG A 47 -7.50 9.17 10.22
N LYS A 48 -6.26 9.14 10.68
CA LYS A 48 -5.08 9.48 9.88
C LYS A 48 -4.27 8.24 9.59
N ILE A 49 -3.78 8.14 8.37
CA ILE A 49 -2.99 7.00 7.90
C ILE A 49 -1.79 7.54 7.14
N TRP A 50 -0.60 7.00 7.46
CA TRP A 50 0.65 7.31 6.78
C TRP A 50 1.27 6.02 6.28
N LEU A 51 1.38 5.89 4.96
CA LEU A 51 2.04 4.75 4.33
C LEU A 51 3.55 4.99 4.27
N LYS A 52 4.31 3.94 4.50
CA LYS A 52 5.77 3.95 4.35
C LYS A 52 6.18 3.04 3.21
N PRO A 53 7.23 3.39 2.44
CA PRO A 53 7.70 2.56 1.33
C PRO A 53 8.11 1.14 1.69
N ASP A 54 8.46 0.89 2.96
CA ASP A 54 8.85 -0.43 3.45
C ASP A 54 7.70 -1.44 3.61
N GLY A 55 6.47 -1.04 3.27
CA GLY A 55 5.30 -1.90 3.40
C GLY A 55 4.60 -1.79 4.75
N THR A 56 5.03 -0.89 5.61
CA THR A 56 4.36 -0.61 6.89
C THR A 56 3.55 0.68 6.81
N TRP A 57 2.63 0.83 7.74
CA TRP A 57 1.88 2.07 7.92
C TRP A 57 1.73 2.38 9.40
N THR A 58 1.61 3.64 9.69
CA THR A 58 1.23 4.14 11.01
C THR A 58 0.00 5.01 10.87
N GLY A 59 -0.66 5.27 11.96
CA GLY A 59 -1.83 6.11 11.93
C GLY A 59 -2.26 6.59 13.31
N LEU A 60 -3.31 7.39 13.30
CA LEU A 60 -4.02 7.82 14.50
C LEU A 60 -5.49 7.46 14.35
N SER A 61 -6.05 6.84 15.39
CA SER A 61 -7.49 6.63 15.46
C SER A 61 -8.21 7.95 15.62
N ARG A 62 -9.53 7.91 15.52
CA ARG A 62 -10.39 9.09 15.78
C ARG A 62 -10.20 9.68 17.19
N ARG A 63 -9.76 8.88 18.14
CA ARG A 63 -9.49 9.28 19.52
C ARG A 63 -8.01 9.59 19.78
N GLY A 64 -7.17 9.58 18.73
CA GLY A 64 -5.75 9.87 18.86
C GLY A 64 -4.89 8.72 19.34
N LEU A 65 -5.39 7.47 19.30
CA LEU A 65 -4.58 6.29 19.60
C LEU A 65 -3.63 6.00 18.43
N ASP A 66 -2.39 5.66 18.77
CA ASP A 66 -1.41 5.24 17.78
C ASP A 66 -1.79 3.90 17.16
N LEU A 67 -1.79 3.87 15.84
CA LEU A 67 -2.06 2.69 15.04
C LEU A 67 -0.82 2.31 14.25
N ALA A 68 -0.64 1.03 14.00
CA ALA A 68 0.43 0.52 13.15
C ALA A 68 0.01 -0.78 12.46
N GLY A 69 0.65 -1.06 11.34
CA GLY A 69 0.39 -2.29 10.62
C GLY A 69 1.19 -2.41 9.34
N LYS A 70 0.72 -3.26 8.45
CA LYS A 70 1.30 -3.49 7.14
C LYS A 70 0.26 -3.16 6.07
N TRP A 71 0.73 -2.67 4.93
CA TRP A 71 -0.12 -2.43 3.79
C TRP A 71 0.29 -3.31 2.61
N SER A 72 -0.67 -3.59 1.78
CA SER A 72 -0.49 -4.30 0.51
C SER A 72 -1.44 -3.71 -0.53
N VAL A 73 -1.27 -4.10 -1.78
CA VAL A 73 -2.08 -3.60 -2.88
C VAL A 73 -2.84 -4.77 -3.51
N LYS A 74 -4.12 -4.58 -3.73
CA LYS A 74 -4.99 -5.46 -4.50
C LYS A 74 -5.65 -4.66 -5.63
N GLY A 75 -5.15 -4.81 -6.86
CA GLY A 75 -5.64 -3.99 -7.97
C GLY A 75 -5.36 -2.50 -7.70
N ASP A 76 -6.40 -1.70 -7.64
CA ASP A 76 -6.34 -0.26 -7.32
C ASP A 76 -6.58 0.03 -5.83
N LYS A 77 -6.75 -1.00 -5.01
CA LYS A 77 -7.05 -0.85 -3.59
C LYS A 77 -5.81 -1.03 -2.74
N VAL A 78 -5.70 -0.20 -1.70
CA VAL A 78 -4.72 -0.34 -0.64
C VAL A 78 -5.38 -1.09 0.50
N CYS A 79 -4.77 -2.20 0.90
CA CYS A 79 -5.26 -3.03 1.98
C CYS A 79 -4.40 -2.81 3.22
N LEU A 80 -5.03 -2.45 4.32
CA LEU A 80 -4.39 -2.18 5.59
C LEU A 80 -4.68 -3.33 6.56
N LYS A 81 -3.64 -3.95 7.06
CA LYS A 81 -3.72 -4.91 8.15
C LYS A 81 -3.16 -4.26 9.40
N GLN A 82 -3.99 -4.07 10.40
CA GLN A 82 -3.60 -3.43 11.65
C GLN A 82 -3.01 -4.45 12.61
N SER A 83 -1.82 -4.17 13.10
CA SER A 83 -1.12 -5.00 14.10
C SER A 83 -1.12 -4.37 15.49
N LYS A 84 -1.30 -3.04 15.58
CA LYS A 84 -1.31 -2.32 16.85
C LYS A 84 -2.43 -1.26 16.87
N PRO A 85 -3.41 -1.34 17.76
CA PRO A 85 -3.83 -2.57 18.43
C PRO A 85 -4.25 -3.63 17.42
N ARG A 86 -4.07 -4.90 17.77
CA ARG A 86 -4.30 -5.99 16.82
C ARG A 86 -5.78 -6.09 16.44
N LEU A 87 -6.04 -6.03 15.14
CA LEU A 87 -7.35 -6.29 14.55
C LEU A 87 -7.28 -7.48 13.61
N LEU A 88 -8.36 -8.26 13.56
CA LEU A 88 -8.50 -9.35 12.59
C LEU A 88 -8.93 -8.79 11.23
N GLY A 89 -8.40 -9.39 10.18
CA GLY A 89 -8.75 -9.02 8.81
C GLY A 89 -7.99 -7.81 8.28
N SER A 90 -8.31 -7.44 7.06
CA SER A 90 -7.73 -6.30 6.36
C SER A 90 -8.84 -5.39 5.86
N LEU A 91 -8.59 -4.09 5.89
CA LEU A 91 -9.47 -3.09 5.30
C LEU A 91 -8.86 -2.63 3.97
N CYS A 92 -9.58 -2.83 2.88
CA CYS A 92 -9.12 -2.45 1.54
C CYS A 92 -9.93 -1.28 1.02
N GLU A 93 -9.25 -0.20 0.61
CA GLU A 93 -9.87 1.02 0.14
C GLU A 93 -9.12 1.59 -1.07
N THR A 94 -9.84 2.26 -1.95
CA THR A 94 -9.23 3.03 -3.02
C THR A 94 -8.77 4.38 -2.48
N PHE A 95 -7.47 4.59 -2.44
CA PHE A 95 -6.90 5.85 -1.93
C PHE A 95 -6.93 6.93 -3.01
N PRO A 96 -7.13 8.20 -2.62
CA PRO A 96 -7.06 9.31 -3.56
C PRO A 96 -5.64 9.48 -4.12
N THR A 97 -5.54 9.97 -5.35
CA THR A 97 -4.26 10.17 -6.06
C THR A 97 -3.77 11.60 -6.01
N ARG A 98 -4.63 12.54 -5.59
CA ARG A 98 -4.31 13.98 -5.56
C ARG A 98 -4.68 14.59 -4.23
N PRO A 99 -3.90 15.56 -3.73
CA PRO A 99 -4.32 16.36 -2.58
C PRO A 99 -5.67 17.04 -2.83
N GLU A 100 -6.46 17.16 -1.79
CA GLU A 100 -7.80 17.81 -1.79
C GLU A 100 -8.89 17.10 -2.59
N THR A 101 -8.55 16.03 -3.30
CA THR A 101 -9.56 15.18 -3.96
C THR A 101 -10.07 14.16 -2.96
N GLY A 102 -11.36 14.17 -2.70
CA GLY A 102 -12.02 13.16 -1.86
C GLY A 102 -12.51 11.99 -2.70
N VAL A 103 -12.39 10.79 -2.16
CA VAL A 103 -12.96 9.57 -2.72
C VAL A 103 -13.95 9.03 -1.70
N GLU A 104 -15.17 8.72 -2.15
CA GLU A 104 -16.15 8.07 -1.31
C GLU A 104 -15.89 6.56 -1.27
N ALA A 105 -16.04 5.97 -0.10
CA ALA A 105 -15.94 4.54 0.12
C ALA A 105 -16.94 4.12 1.17
N GLN A 106 -17.12 2.83 1.36
CA GLN A 106 -17.95 2.30 2.43
C GLN A 106 -17.07 1.56 3.43
N ASP A 107 -17.33 1.80 4.71
CA ASP A 107 -16.68 1.03 5.77
C ASP A 107 -17.30 -0.39 5.87
N PRO A 108 -16.71 -1.29 6.67
CA PRO A 108 -17.24 -2.65 6.82
C PRO A 108 -18.68 -2.70 7.34
N THR A 109 -19.18 -1.63 7.96
CA THR A 109 -20.56 -1.54 8.46
C THR A 109 -21.53 -0.97 7.43
N GLY A 110 -21.04 -0.61 6.22
CA GLY A 110 -21.85 -0.04 5.15
C GLY A 110 -22.02 1.47 5.23
N LYS A 111 -21.37 2.15 6.17
CA LYS A 111 -21.40 3.61 6.25
C LYS A 111 -20.52 4.22 5.18
N THR A 112 -21.01 5.30 4.56
CA THR A 112 -20.20 6.07 3.61
C THR A 112 -19.17 6.89 4.34
N ILE A 113 -17.91 6.69 3.97
CA ILE A 113 -16.76 7.44 4.46
C ILE A 113 -16.11 8.18 3.29
N ARG A 114 -15.34 9.21 3.59
CA ARG A 114 -14.54 9.92 2.60
C ARG A 114 -13.07 9.74 2.90
N LEU A 115 -12.30 9.37 1.87
CA LEU A 115 -10.85 9.38 1.95
C LEU A 115 -10.35 10.65 1.28
N LYS A 116 -9.49 11.39 1.97
CA LYS A 116 -8.90 12.62 1.48
C LYS A 116 -7.40 12.58 1.68
N LEU A 117 -6.66 12.96 0.64
CA LEU A 117 -5.22 13.10 0.72
C LEU A 117 -4.87 14.53 1.15
N VAL A 118 -4.09 14.63 2.21
CA VAL A 118 -3.57 15.92 2.71
C VAL A 118 -2.06 15.93 2.58
N LYS A 119 -1.53 17.00 2.03
CA LYS A 119 -0.10 17.16 1.84
C LYS A 119 0.65 17.20 3.18
N GLY A 120 1.74 16.44 3.26
CA GLY A 120 2.58 16.38 4.45
C GLY A 120 2.06 15.43 5.52
N HIS A 121 2.82 15.31 6.60
CA HIS A 121 2.47 14.51 7.77
C HIS A 121 1.69 15.38 8.77
N VAL A 122 0.38 15.26 8.75
CA VAL A 122 -0.52 16.10 9.55
C VAL A 122 -1.09 15.29 10.70
N THR A 123 -0.94 15.78 11.91
CA THR A 123 -1.44 15.14 13.16
C THR A 123 -2.69 15.79 13.73
N HIS A 124 -3.09 16.93 13.17
CA HIS A 124 -4.25 17.71 13.67
C HIS A 124 -5.31 17.88 12.59
#